data_3d449280b1cdef9267d5fb24ef2a344a
#
_entry.id   3d449280b1cdef9267d5fb24ef2a344a
#
_cell.length_a   1.000
_cell.length_b   1.000
_cell.length_c   1.000
_cell.angle_alpha   90.00
_cell.angle_beta   90.00
_cell.angle_gamma   90.00
#
_symmetry.space_group_name_H-M   'P 1'
#
loop_
_entity.id
_entity.type
_entity.pdbx_description
1 polymer ?
#
loop_
_entity_poly.entity_id
_entity_poly.type
_entity_poly.pdbx_seq_one_letter_code
_entity_poly.pdbx_strand_id
1 'polypeptide(L)'
;KVGTMRYRTGTEYVEVDGVELVTNGDFATDTVWAKGTGWTIGSGVASCSGVQTGYSSMTQDIGTSANNKYYRVKFTISNYSAGLARPWIGGNNVGSNVSADGDYVQIIQAASASTNGTFYIEGNPTFTASVDDVSVIEVTSEDASYADMCMQTGSSTYEWVNIVRNTY
;
A
#
# COMPACT_ATOMS: atom_id res chain seq x y z
N LYS A 1 -24.37 -25.39 6.73
CA LYS A 1 -24.90 -26.50 5.92
C LYS A 1 -24.35 -26.40 4.52
N VAL A 2 -23.86 -27.50 3.94
CA VAL A 2 -23.37 -27.54 2.55
C VAL A 2 -24.48 -27.05 1.61
N GLY A 3 -24.09 -26.25 0.59
CA GLY A 3 -25.04 -25.70 -0.36
C GLY A 3 -25.86 -24.51 0.13
N THR A 4 -25.65 -24.05 1.38
CA THR A 4 -26.27 -22.80 1.82
C THR A 4 -25.61 -21.64 1.08
N MET A 5 -26.40 -20.71 0.57
CA MET A 5 -25.92 -19.47 -0.05
C MET A 5 -26.10 -18.30 0.90
N ARG A 6 -25.18 -17.36 0.82
CA ARG A 6 -25.32 -16.03 1.42
C ARG A 6 -25.00 -14.95 0.40
N TYR A 7 -25.64 -13.83 0.54
CA TYR A 7 -25.34 -12.62 -0.24
C TYR A 7 -24.71 -11.57 0.68
N ARG A 8 -23.73 -10.88 0.16
CA ARG A 8 -23.11 -9.74 0.85
C ARG A 8 -22.77 -8.65 -0.14
N THR A 9 -22.69 -7.43 0.34
CA THR A 9 -22.19 -6.29 -0.41
C THR A 9 -20.86 -5.83 0.19
N GLY A 10 -20.07 -5.10 -0.56
CA GLY A 10 -18.81 -4.55 -0.11
C GLY A 10 -18.30 -3.51 -1.10
N THR A 11 -17.14 -2.95 -0.80
CA THR A 11 -16.42 -2.07 -1.71
C THR A 11 -15.21 -2.81 -2.25
N GLU A 12 -15.02 -2.77 -3.54
CA GLU A 12 -13.82 -3.24 -4.23
C GLU A 12 -13.01 -2.04 -4.72
N TYR A 13 -11.70 -2.25 -4.88
CA TYR A 13 -10.81 -1.24 -5.45
C TYR A 13 -10.21 -1.79 -6.74
N VAL A 14 -10.61 -1.19 -7.86
CA VAL A 14 -10.26 -1.63 -9.21
C VAL A 14 -9.25 -0.64 -9.81
N GLU A 15 -8.24 -1.15 -10.51
CA GLU A 15 -7.25 -0.30 -11.19
C GLU A 15 -7.92 0.53 -12.28
N VAL A 16 -7.59 1.82 -12.33
CA VAL A 16 -8.15 2.74 -13.33
C VAL A 16 -7.64 2.39 -14.73
N ASP A 17 -6.32 2.24 -14.88
CA ASP A 17 -5.65 1.94 -16.14
C ASP A 17 -4.45 0.97 -15.97
N GLY A 18 -4.18 0.55 -14.75
CA GLY A 18 -3.07 -0.34 -14.40
C GLY A 18 -1.67 0.29 -14.53
N VAL A 19 -1.60 1.62 -14.67
CA VAL A 19 -0.31 2.33 -14.81
C VAL A 19 0.39 2.41 -13.46
N GLU A 20 1.65 1.95 -13.43
CA GLU A 20 2.55 2.16 -12.30
C GLU A 20 3.01 3.62 -12.26
N LEU A 21 2.77 4.28 -11.13
CA LEU A 21 3.09 5.70 -10.95
C LEU A 21 4.48 5.94 -10.36
N VAL A 22 5.04 4.94 -9.69
CA VAL A 22 6.39 4.99 -9.11
C VAL A 22 7.41 4.49 -10.14
N THR A 23 8.52 5.17 -10.27
CA THR A 23 9.68 4.69 -11.03
C THR A 23 10.79 4.26 -10.07
N ASN A 24 11.55 3.21 -10.44
CA ASN A 24 12.64 2.66 -9.61
C ASN A 24 12.14 2.29 -8.20
N GLY A 25 10.97 1.62 -8.12
CA GLY A 25 10.41 1.14 -6.86
C GLY A 25 11.17 -0.06 -6.27
N ASP A 26 11.98 -0.72 -7.08
CA ASP A 26 12.95 -1.77 -6.73
C ASP A 26 14.31 -1.22 -6.27
N PHE A 27 14.45 0.11 -6.19
CA PHE A 27 15.68 0.80 -5.78
C PHE A 27 16.96 0.30 -6.45
N ALA A 28 16.86 -0.19 -7.69
CA ALA A 28 18.01 -0.67 -8.47
C ALA A 28 19.09 0.39 -8.67
N THR A 29 18.70 1.67 -8.63
CA THR A 29 19.60 2.83 -8.73
C THR A 29 19.29 3.87 -7.65
N ASP A 30 20.30 4.66 -7.27
CA ASP A 30 20.13 5.81 -6.34
C ASP A 30 19.68 7.06 -7.10
N THR A 31 18.52 6.97 -7.76
CA THR A 31 17.96 8.05 -8.58
C THR A 31 16.45 8.21 -8.32
N VAL A 32 15.89 9.32 -8.76
CA VAL A 32 14.47 9.71 -8.76
C VAL A 32 13.79 9.80 -7.40
N TRP A 33 14.39 9.31 -6.34
CA TRP A 33 13.88 9.42 -4.98
C TRP A 33 14.59 10.54 -4.22
N ALA A 34 13.81 11.44 -3.63
CA ALA A 34 14.34 12.38 -2.65
C ALA A 34 14.42 11.72 -1.27
N LYS A 35 15.59 11.81 -0.65
CA LYS A 35 15.90 11.13 0.62
C LYS A 35 15.92 12.13 1.78
N GLY A 36 15.10 11.87 2.80
CA GLY A 36 15.19 12.56 4.07
C GLY A 36 16.33 12.05 4.95
N THR A 37 16.49 12.65 6.11
CA THR A 37 17.53 12.26 7.08
C THR A 37 17.40 10.79 7.46
N GLY A 38 18.51 10.06 7.45
CA GLY A 38 18.57 8.65 7.82
C GLY A 38 18.27 7.67 6.68
N TRP A 39 17.83 8.16 5.52
CA TRP A 39 17.54 7.33 4.36
C TRP A 39 18.71 7.26 3.38
N THR A 40 18.98 6.06 2.89
CA THR A 40 19.97 5.78 1.84
C THR A 40 19.42 4.75 0.87
N ILE A 41 19.86 4.79 -0.39
CA ILE A 41 19.56 3.76 -1.40
C ILE A 41 20.87 3.06 -1.76
N GLY A 42 20.83 1.74 -1.78
CA GLY A 42 21.96 0.91 -2.20
C GLY A 42 21.65 -0.57 -2.12
N SER A 43 22.31 -1.35 -2.93
CA SER A 43 22.12 -2.82 -3.02
C SER A 43 20.67 -3.23 -3.31
N GLY A 44 19.94 -2.42 -4.09
CA GLY A 44 18.55 -2.70 -4.47
C GLY A 44 17.52 -2.48 -3.36
N VAL A 45 17.82 -1.67 -2.36
CA VAL A 45 16.86 -1.34 -1.28
C VAL A 45 17.03 0.11 -0.82
N ALA A 46 15.98 0.69 -0.25
CA ALA A 46 16.04 1.91 0.52
C ALA A 46 16.14 1.58 2.02
N SER A 47 17.19 2.00 2.68
CA SER A 47 17.41 1.72 4.11
C SER A 47 17.25 2.97 4.95
N CYS A 48 16.60 2.83 6.10
CA CYS A 48 16.51 3.87 7.13
C CYS A 48 17.25 3.42 8.39
N SER A 49 18.06 4.31 8.93
CA SER A 49 19.00 3.97 10.02
C SER A 49 18.56 4.38 11.43
N GLY A 50 17.37 4.95 11.59
CA GLY A 50 16.85 5.39 12.89
C GLY A 50 17.59 6.56 13.54
N VAL A 51 18.32 7.37 12.75
CA VAL A 51 19.08 8.53 13.25
C VAL A 51 18.35 9.87 13.11
N GLN A 52 17.12 9.86 12.56
CA GLN A 52 16.29 11.03 12.38
C GLN A 52 15.73 11.52 13.74
N THR A 53 15.66 12.86 13.91
CA THR A 53 15.11 13.48 15.14
C THR A 53 13.61 13.70 15.08
N GLY A 54 12.99 13.50 13.93
CA GLY A 54 11.55 13.60 13.63
C GLY A 54 11.17 12.56 12.58
N TYR A 55 9.93 12.60 12.11
CA TYR A 55 9.55 11.82 10.94
C TYR A 55 10.38 12.23 9.72
N SER A 56 10.84 11.26 8.97
CA SER A 56 11.67 11.46 7.78
C SER A 56 11.24 10.52 6.66
N SER A 57 11.29 10.98 5.41
CA SER A 57 10.66 10.29 4.30
C SER A 57 11.59 10.08 3.12
N MET A 58 11.37 8.98 2.43
CA MET A 58 11.66 8.83 1.01
C MET A 58 10.49 9.37 0.22
N THR A 59 10.72 10.19 -0.80
CA THR A 59 9.63 10.80 -1.57
C THR A 59 9.86 10.74 -3.06
N GLN A 60 8.75 10.62 -3.81
CA GLN A 60 8.74 10.72 -5.27
C GLN A 60 7.49 11.46 -5.73
N ASP A 61 7.63 12.38 -6.70
CA ASP A 61 6.49 12.96 -7.40
C ASP A 61 5.95 11.92 -8.39
N ILE A 62 4.70 11.53 -8.23
CA ILE A 62 4.02 10.56 -9.09
C ILE A 62 3.24 11.23 -10.23
N GLY A 63 3.48 12.52 -10.49
CA GLY A 63 3.07 13.22 -11.71
C GLY A 63 1.56 13.44 -11.88
N THR A 64 0.74 13.24 -10.85
CA THR A 64 -0.72 13.39 -10.93
C THR A 64 -1.25 14.21 -9.75
N SER A 65 -2.39 14.91 -9.97
CA SER A 65 -3.12 15.50 -8.85
C SER A 65 -3.79 14.39 -8.04
N ALA A 66 -3.49 14.34 -6.76
CA ALA A 66 -3.96 13.29 -5.87
C ALA A 66 -5.39 13.51 -5.32
N ASN A 67 -6.01 14.66 -5.59
CA ASN A 67 -7.27 15.13 -5.00
C ASN A 67 -8.39 14.07 -4.98
N ASN A 68 -8.77 13.60 -3.80
CA ASN A 68 -9.81 12.58 -3.55
C ASN A 68 -9.61 11.22 -4.22
N LYS A 69 -8.52 11.00 -4.96
CA LYS A 69 -8.24 9.74 -5.63
C LYS A 69 -7.83 8.66 -4.63
N TYR A 70 -8.11 7.42 -4.98
CA TYR A 70 -7.64 6.26 -4.24
C TYR A 70 -6.42 5.66 -4.91
N TYR A 71 -5.49 5.16 -4.10
CA TYR A 71 -4.28 4.52 -4.56
C TYR A 71 -4.07 3.20 -3.82
N ARG A 72 -3.73 2.16 -4.57
CA ARG A 72 -3.19 0.93 -4.00
C ARG A 72 -1.68 1.09 -3.91
N VAL A 73 -1.19 1.09 -2.68
CA VAL A 73 0.24 1.16 -2.36
C VAL A 73 0.71 -0.22 -1.92
N LYS A 74 1.79 -0.71 -2.54
CA LYS A 74 2.49 -1.92 -2.13
C LYS A 74 3.92 -1.56 -1.76
N PHE A 75 4.49 -2.26 -0.80
CA PHE A 75 5.91 -2.18 -0.43
C PHE A 75 6.29 -3.34 0.48
N THR A 76 7.56 -3.70 0.46
CA THR A 76 8.14 -4.73 1.32
C THR A 76 8.99 -4.08 2.39
N ILE A 77 8.89 -4.53 3.65
CA ILE A 77 9.81 -4.22 4.75
C ILE A 77 10.66 -5.44 5.03
N SER A 78 11.96 -5.23 5.16
CA SER A 78 12.92 -6.26 5.54
C SER A 78 13.98 -5.70 6.51
N ASN A 79 14.68 -6.60 7.21
CA ASN A 79 15.69 -6.21 8.20
C ASN A 79 15.16 -5.25 9.28
N TYR A 80 13.88 -5.37 9.62
CA TYR A 80 13.24 -4.53 10.64
C TYR A 80 13.89 -4.76 12.02
N SER A 81 14.22 -3.68 12.70
CA SER A 81 14.71 -3.73 14.07
C SER A 81 14.01 -2.78 15.03
N ALA A 82 13.46 -1.66 14.58
CA ALA A 82 12.78 -0.69 15.45
C ALA A 82 11.88 0.27 14.70
N GLY A 83 10.99 0.94 15.44
CA GLY A 83 10.18 2.05 14.97
C GLY A 83 8.95 1.66 14.16
N LEU A 84 8.48 2.57 13.33
CA LEU A 84 7.38 2.33 12.41
C LEU A 84 7.58 3.12 11.12
N ALA A 85 7.04 2.59 10.02
CA ALA A 85 6.87 3.32 8.78
C ALA A 85 5.40 3.38 8.39
N ARG A 86 5.08 4.31 7.48
CA ARG A 86 3.75 4.44 6.87
C ARG A 86 3.86 5.08 5.48
N PRO A 87 3.06 4.65 4.52
CA PRO A 87 2.93 5.35 3.25
C PRO A 87 1.95 6.51 3.36
N TRP A 88 2.10 7.55 2.54
CA TRP A 88 1.07 8.57 2.33
C TRP A 88 1.18 9.25 0.97
N ILE A 89 0.09 9.84 0.50
CA ILE A 89 0.00 10.51 -0.79
C ILE A 89 -0.76 11.82 -0.60
N GLY A 90 -0.20 12.89 -1.07
CA GLY A 90 -0.84 14.18 -1.20
C GLY A 90 -1.66 14.64 0.01
N GLY A 91 -1.16 15.53 0.81
CA GLY A 91 -1.86 16.08 1.99
C GLY A 91 -1.69 15.20 3.25
N ASN A 92 -2.72 15.13 4.09
CA ASN A 92 -2.61 14.55 5.43
C ASN A 92 -3.19 13.13 5.57
N ASN A 93 -3.61 12.48 4.49
CA ASN A 93 -4.14 11.12 4.56
C ASN A 93 -2.99 10.13 4.49
N VAL A 94 -2.70 9.53 5.62
CA VAL A 94 -1.64 8.54 5.79
C VAL A 94 -2.21 7.14 5.82
N GLY A 95 -1.44 6.18 5.32
CA GLY A 95 -1.74 4.77 5.48
C GLY A 95 -1.50 4.28 6.92
N SER A 96 -1.77 3.01 7.14
CA SER A 96 -1.55 2.35 8.42
C SER A 96 -0.07 2.22 8.73
N ASN A 97 0.28 2.34 10.01
CA ASN A 97 1.63 2.08 10.48
C ASN A 97 2.01 0.61 10.32
N VAL A 98 3.25 0.36 9.91
CA VAL A 98 3.87 -0.97 9.85
C VAL A 98 5.13 -1.01 10.72
N SER A 99 5.35 -2.14 11.39
CA SER A 99 6.43 -2.30 12.38
C SER A 99 6.94 -3.75 12.45
N ALA A 100 7.08 -4.39 11.30
CA ALA A 100 7.63 -5.75 11.16
C ALA A 100 8.11 -5.97 9.73
N ASP A 101 8.88 -7.04 9.50
CA ASP A 101 9.15 -7.56 8.17
C ASP A 101 7.86 -8.07 7.52
N GLY A 102 7.74 -7.92 6.21
CA GLY A 102 6.62 -8.43 5.43
C GLY A 102 6.28 -7.60 4.20
N ASP A 103 5.35 -8.12 3.41
CA ASP A 103 4.78 -7.47 2.25
C ASP A 103 3.48 -6.76 2.65
N TYR A 104 3.35 -5.51 2.30
CA TYR A 104 2.22 -4.68 2.68
C TYR A 104 1.46 -4.18 1.47
N VAL A 105 0.14 -4.23 1.57
CA VAL A 105 -0.77 -3.63 0.58
C VAL A 105 -1.76 -2.75 1.33
N GLN A 106 -1.84 -1.49 0.95
CA GLN A 106 -2.74 -0.52 1.56
C GLN A 106 -3.50 0.27 0.51
N ILE A 107 -4.74 0.61 0.81
CA ILE A 107 -5.52 1.56 0.00
C ILE A 107 -5.50 2.90 0.73
N ILE A 108 -5.05 3.93 0.04
CA ILE A 108 -4.95 5.30 0.56
C ILE A 108 -5.83 6.21 -0.28
N GLN A 109 -6.73 6.95 0.35
CA GLN A 109 -7.41 8.06 -0.30
C GLN A 109 -6.63 9.35 -0.04
N ALA A 110 -6.20 10.03 -1.08
CA ALA A 110 -5.55 11.33 -0.93
C ALA A 110 -6.55 12.40 -0.45
N ALA A 111 -6.05 13.42 0.26
CA ALA A 111 -6.91 14.46 0.82
C ALA A 111 -7.64 15.27 -0.26
N SER A 112 -8.84 15.74 0.07
CA SER A 112 -9.75 16.44 -0.86
C SER A 112 -9.22 17.76 -1.42
N ALA A 113 -8.23 18.37 -0.80
CA ALA A 113 -7.62 19.63 -1.26
C ALA A 113 -6.18 19.43 -1.77
N SER A 114 -5.75 18.18 -1.96
CA SER A 114 -4.38 17.92 -2.39
C SER A 114 -4.23 18.09 -3.90
N THR A 115 -3.51 19.13 -4.29
CA THR A 115 -3.01 19.31 -5.66
C THR A 115 -1.64 18.68 -5.86
N ASN A 116 -1.04 18.12 -4.78
CA ASN A 116 0.30 17.56 -4.77
C ASN A 116 0.22 16.05 -4.98
N GLY A 117 0.86 15.54 -6.02
CA GLY A 117 1.01 14.14 -6.33
C GLY A 117 2.24 13.48 -5.71
N THR A 118 2.83 14.03 -4.67
CA THR A 118 3.99 13.41 -4.03
C THR A 118 3.57 12.20 -3.20
N PHE A 119 4.23 11.09 -3.44
CA PHE A 119 4.17 9.88 -2.64
C PHE A 119 5.31 9.85 -1.62
N TYR A 120 5.05 9.30 -0.46
CA TYR A 120 6.00 9.21 0.66
C TYR A 120 5.98 7.82 1.28
N ILE A 121 7.16 7.29 1.61
CA ILE A 121 7.34 6.30 2.67
C ILE A 121 8.02 7.01 3.83
N GLU A 122 7.34 7.15 4.94
CA GLU A 122 7.77 7.92 6.09
C GLU A 122 8.12 7.01 7.26
N GLY A 123 9.31 7.17 7.83
CA GLY A 123 9.75 6.51 9.06
C GLY A 123 9.70 7.46 10.25
N ASN A 124 9.27 6.96 11.43
CA ASN A 124 9.36 7.70 12.67
C ASN A 124 10.85 7.84 13.14
N PRO A 125 11.15 8.61 14.21
CA PRO A 125 12.53 8.86 14.65
C PRO A 125 13.39 7.61 14.91
N THR A 126 12.77 6.49 15.22
CA THR A 126 13.48 5.24 15.54
C THR A 126 13.38 4.19 14.42
N PHE A 127 12.72 4.49 13.30
CA PHE A 127 12.53 3.51 12.24
C PHE A 127 13.87 3.05 11.67
N THR A 128 14.11 1.75 11.79
CA THR A 128 15.33 1.08 11.32
C THR A 128 14.92 -0.20 10.59
N ALA A 129 15.01 -0.17 9.27
CA ALA A 129 14.64 -1.25 8.37
C ALA A 129 15.08 -0.95 6.93
N SER A 130 14.87 -1.90 6.03
CA SER A 130 14.96 -1.71 4.58
C SER A 130 13.55 -1.74 3.97
N VAL A 131 13.34 -0.92 2.94
CA VAL A 131 12.13 -0.86 2.13
C VAL A 131 12.46 -1.24 0.70
N ASP A 132 11.58 -2.02 0.06
CA ASP A 132 11.73 -2.47 -1.33
C ASP A 132 10.38 -2.65 -2.02
N ASP A 133 10.40 -2.95 -3.32
CA ASP A 133 9.25 -3.31 -4.14
C ASP A 133 8.08 -2.31 -4.03
N VAL A 134 8.38 -1.02 -4.02
CA VAL A 134 7.38 0.04 -3.91
C VAL A 134 6.60 0.16 -5.22
N SER A 135 5.27 0.10 -5.11
CA SER A 135 4.33 0.24 -6.22
C SER A 135 3.16 1.12 -5.80
N VAL A 136 2.75 2.04 -6.66
CA VAL A 136 1.60 2.92 -6.46
C VAL A 136 0.76 2.95 -7.74
N ILE A 137 -0.45 2.45 -7.66
CA ILE A 137 -1.40 2.40 -8.79
C ILE A 137 -2.69 3.12 -8.38
N GLU A 138 -3.20 3.99 -9.25
CA GLU A 138 -4.50 4.62 -9.04
C GLU A 138 -5.62 3.59 -9.15
N VAL A 139 -6.57 3.62 -8.20
CA VAL A 139 -7.73 2.73 -8.16
C VAL A 139 -9.02 3.53 -7.97
N THR A 140 -10.14 3.01 -8.43
CA THR A 140 -11.48 3.51 -8.09
C THR A 140 -12.13 2.58 -7.09
N SER A 141 -12.98 3.14 -6.22
CA SER A 141 -13.86 2.34 -5.38
C SER A 141 -15.12 1.99 -6.16
N GLU A 142 -15.46 0.72 -6.22
CA GLU A 142 -16.68 0.23 -6.85
C GLU A 142 -17.52 -0.53 -5.82
N ASP A 143 -18.83 -0.36 -5.89
CA ASP A 143 -19.72 -1.21 -5.11
C ASP A 143 -19.70 -2.63 -5.70
N ALA A 144 -19.68 -3.60 -4.82
CA ALA A 144 -19.64 -5.00 -5.21
C ALA A 144 -20.71 -5.82 -4.51
N SER A 145 -21.30 -6.74 -5.22
CA SER A 145 -22.17 -7.76 -4.66
C SER A 145 -21.59 -9.15 -4.88
N TYR A 146 -21.78 -9.99 -3.88
CA TYR A 146 -21.20 -11.34 -3.84
C TYR A 146 -22.27 -12.36 -3.54
N ALA A 147 -22.17 -13.52 -4.19
CA ALA A 147 -22.84 -14.73 -3.77
C ALA A 147 -21.79 -15.75 -3.35
N ASP A 148 -21.83 -16.16 -2.10
CA ASP A 148 -20.95 -17.19 -1.55
C ASP A 148 -21.77 -18.46 -1.29
N MET A 149 -21.17 -19.63 -1.51
CA MET A 149 -21.75 -20.93 -1.19
C MET A 149 -20.91 -21.62 -0.11
N CYS A 150 -21.57 -22.20 0.89
CA CYS A 150 -20.91 -23.05 1.85
C CYS A 150 -20.54 -24.38 1.20
N MET A 151 -19.27 -24.62 0.98
CA MET A 151 -18.73 -25.83 0.35
C MET A 151 -17.95 -26.66 1.36
N GLN A 152 -17.96 -27.96 1.19
CA GLN A 152 -17.11 -28.87 1.94
C GLN A 152 -15.72 -28.89 1.27
N THR A 153 -14.69 -28.48 2.00
CA THR A 153 -13.30 -28.42 1.52
C THR A 153 -12.40 -29.51 2.10
N GLY A 154 -12.95 -30.34 2.99
CA GLY A 154 -12.28 -31.50 3.57
C GLY A 154 -13.29 -32.42 4.27
N SER A 155 -12.84 -33.50 4.87
CA SER A 155 -13.70 -34.52 5.47
C SER A 155 -14.68 -33.98 6.54
N SER A 156 -14.32 -32.90 7.21
CA SER A 156 -15.14 -32.21 8.22
C SER A 156 -14.99 -30.69 8.20
N THR A 157 -14.34 -30.12 7.18
CA THR A 157 -14.15 -28.68 7.03
C THR A 157 -15.08 -28.08 5.99
N TYR A 158 -15.66 -26.93 6.32
CA TYR A 158 -16.61 -26.22 5.48
C TYR A 158 -16.17 -24.75 5.39
N GLU A 159 -16.16 -24.21 4.19
CA GLU A 159 -15.78 -22.84 3.92
C GLU A 159 -16.82 -22.13 3.07
N TRP A 160 -16.88 -20.81 3.21
CA TRP A 160 -17.66 -19.95 2.32
C TRP A 160 -16.80 -19.63 1.10
N VAL A 161 -17.18 -20.18 -0.05
CA VAL A 161 -16.50 -19.95 -1.33
C VAL A 161 -17.30 -18.95 -2.12
N ASN A 162 -16.63 -17.89 -2.58
CA ASN A 162 -17.25 -16.94 -3.49
C ASN A 162 -17.47 -17.58 -4.85
N ILE A 163 -18.73 -17.61 -5.31
CA ILE A 163 -19.11 -18.21 -6.60
C ILE A 163 -19.50 -17.17 -7.64
N VAL A 164 -19.90 -15.97 -7.20
CA VAL A 164 -20.20 -14.84 -8.08
C VAL A 164 -19.76 -13.55 -7.40
N ARG A 165 -19.08 -12.71 -8.15
CA ARG A 165 -18.81 -11.31 -7.82
C ARG A 165 -19.30 -10.45 -8.97
N ASN A 166 -20.01 -9.38 -8.66
CA ASN A 166 -20.40 -8.34 -9.60
C ASN A 166 -20.03 -6.98 -9.03
N THR A 167 -19.38 -6.14 -9.84
CA THR A 167 -19.02 -4.74 -9.53
C THR A 167 -19.83 -3.79 -10.40
N TYR A 168 -20.27 -2.65 -9.86
CA TYR A 168 -21.10 -1.65 -10.57
C TYR A 168 -20.93 -0.26 -9.95
#